data_97e670f4fecf34b45671575b1bf803c4
#
_entry.id   97e670f4fecf34b45671575b1bf803c4
#
_cell.length_a   1.000
_cell.length_b   1.000
_cell.length_c   1.000
_cell.angle_alpha   90.00
_cell.angle_beta   90.00
_cell.angle_gamma   90.00
#
_symmetry.space_group_name_H-M   'P 1'
#
loop_
_entity.id
_entity.type
_entity.pdbx_description
1 polymer ?
#
loop_
_entity_poly.entity_id
_entity_poly.type
_entity_poly.pdbx_seq_one_letter_code
_entity_poly.pdbx_strand_id
1 'polypeptide(L)'
;MKYMKVLMMVSVLASSQVYAQTDSLSLQEVVVTGTRNAVDVRHLPYTVNVINRQTLTEQQQTSVLPTVMQQVPGLFVTSRSMMGYGVSTGAAGGISLRGVTGGAGQLLVLIDGHPQYNGVYGHPISDSYQTLMAERVEVLRGPASVLYGSNAMGGVLNIVTRSMHEDGVKTHINLGAGSYGTVQTEATNQLRSGRFSSTIAAQYSRTDNHRPNMGFEQYGGYLKLGYDISDHWNAAVDLDLTHWNASNPGTVTQPKLENDQWITRGAASLTIENHYNKTSGALSVYDNFGRHKINDGYNADGGSPQTDLFRSKDAVAGVSWYQSAQLFEGNRVTVGLDYQHIYGRAWYTNRETGETVTTQRRLMQSAHSHENEVAGYVDFRQDISEWLTIDAGLRYDHHSTAGGEWVPQAGIVVRPIETGALKASVSKGFRNPNTREMYMYGTANHDSLRAERLWNYELSWRHSLGGFSYGANLFYIKGDNMIQAVAGKNINTGEIENYGVELEAQYRISSHWSVNTNHSLLHMKNPVVAAPKYKGFLGASFNCQTWSIIAGLQYLNGLYTSVGKDEQKENVCLLNATVNYALCKNIGLWLRGENLLAQSYEINLGYPMPRATFMGGINVKI
;
A
#
# COMPACT_ATOMS: atom_id res chain seq x y z
N MET A 1 -24.08 -17.88 33.92
CA MET A 1 -24.36 -19.17 33.32
C MET A 1 -25.26 -19.10 32.06
N LYS A 2 -25.03 -18.20 31.12
CA LYS A 2 -25.79 -18.10 29.87
C LYS A 2 -24.94 -18.10 28.59
N TYR A 3 -23.61 -18.20 28.71
CA TYR A 3 -22.66 -18.15 27.58
C TYR A 3 -21.89 -19.45 27.30
N MET A 4 -22.28 -20.56 27.95
CA MET A 4 -21.61 -21.86 27.84
C MET A 4 -22.38 -22.88 26.99
N LYS A 5 -23.43 -22.48 26.26
CA LYS A 5 -24.21 -23.36 25.37
C LYS A 5 -23.99 -23.15 23.88
N VAL A 6 -23.15 -22.18 23.47
CA VAL A 6 -22.82 -21.94 22.04
C VAL A 6 -21.55 -22.68 21.59
N LEU A 7 -20.73 -23.15 22.54
CA LEU A 7 -19.46 -23.83 22.23
C LEU A 7 -19.59 -25.36 22.02
N MET A 8 -20.79 -25.94 22.13
CA MET A 8 -21.01 -27.41 22.05
C MET A 8 -21.69 -27.87 20.77
N MET A 9 -21.83 -27.03 19.75
CA MET A 9 -22.48 -27.40 18.48
C MET A 9 -21.52 -27.55 17.28
N VAL A 10 -20.21 -27.58 17.52
CA VAL A 10 -19.17 -27.76 16.48
C VAL A 10 -18.52 -29.16 16.53
N SER A 11 -18.90 -30.04 17.45
CA SER A 11 -18.17 -31.29 17.66
C SER A 11 -18.88 -32.60 17.20
N VAL A 12 -19.83 -32.51 16.29
CA VAL A 12 -20.45 -33.73 15.72
C VAL A 12 -20.62 -33.61 14.21
N LEU A 13 -19.52 -33.69 13.46
CA LEU A 13 -19.48 -34.06 12.03
C LEU A 13 -18.04 -34.41 11.61
N ALA A 14 -17.51 -35.46 12.20
CA ALA A 14 -16.22 -36.01 11.76
C ALA A 14 -16.35 -37.53 11.67
N SER A 15 -16.91 -38.05 10.56
CA SER A 15 -16.58 -39.37 10.01
C SER A 15 -17.21 -39.55 8.62
N SER A 16 -16.56 -38.96 7.60
CA SER A 16 -16.62 -39.50 6.25
C SER A 16 -15.22 -39.41 5.68
N GLN A 17 -14.57 -40.57 5.55
CA GLN A 17 -13.32 -40.69 4.80
C GLN A 17 -13.64 -40.37 3.33
N VAL A 18 -13.42 -39.13 2.92
CA VAL A 18 -13.32 -38.76 1.52
C VAL A 18 -11.84 -38.86 1.18
N TYR A 19 -11.49 -39.82 0.34
CA TYR A 19 -10.23 -39.80 -0.38
C TYR A 19 -10.22 -38.53 -1.25
N ALA A 20 -9.70 -37.44 -0.72
CA ALA A 20 -9.40 -36.28 -1.50
C ALA A 20 -8.15 -36.59 -2.32
N GLN A 21 -8.31 -36.63 -3.63
CA GLN A 21 -7.23 -36.50 -4.58
C GLN A 21 -6.43 -35.26 -4.15
N THR A 22 -5.20 -35.47 -3.71
CA THR A 22 -4.26 -34.43 -3.33
C THR A 22 -3.77 -33.71 -4.58
N ASP A 23 -4.60 -32.86 -5.18
CA ASP A 23 -4.07 -31.70 -5.83
C ASP A 23 -3.53 -30.79 -4.72
N SER A 24 -2.26 -30.98 -4.43
CA SER A 24 -1.49 -30.06 -3.62
C SER A 24 -1.38 -28.75 -4.42
N LEU A 25 -2.40 -27.92 -4.35
CA LEU A 25 -2.21 -26.49 -4.47
C LEU A 25 -1.40 -26.07 -3.24
N SER A 26 -0.11 -26.42 -3.22
CA SER A 26 0.88 -25.64 -2.53
C SER A 26 0.81 -24.28 -3.24
N LEU A 27 0.07 -23.35 -2.66
CA LEU A 27 0.25 -21.95 -2.97
C LEU A 27 1.70 -21.61 -2.61
N GLN A 28 2.61 -21.90 -3.52
CA GLN A 28 3.94 -21.32 -3.54
C GLN A 28 3.68 -19.85 -3.83
N GLU A 29 3.49 -19.06 -2.76
CA GLU A 29 3.44 -17.62 -2.88
C GLU A 29 4.81 -17.15 -3.34
N VAL A 30 4.95 -16.98 -4.64
CA VAL A 30 6.16 -16.44 -5.24
C VAL A 30 6.07 -14.93 -5.20
N VAL A 31 7.03 -14.30 -4.56
CA VAL A 31 7.13 -12.84 -4.42
C VAL A 31 8.42 -12.31 -5.04
N VAL A 32 8.39 -11.08 -5.49
CA VAL A 32 9.56 -10.36 -6.00
C VAL A 32 10.03 -9.25 -5.06
N THR A 33 9.15 -8.72 -4.22
CA THR A 33 9.42 -7.56 -3.37
C THR A 33 10.52 -7.81 -2.33
N GLY A 34 10.68 -9.05 -1.89
CA GLY A 34 11.69 -9.38 -0.88
C GLY A 34 13.13 -9.54 -1.40
N THR A 35 13.35 -9.71 -2.71
CA THR A 35 14.67 -10.08 -3.27
C THR A 35 14.93 -9.54 -4.67
N ARG A 36 14.03 -8.74 -5.27
CA ARG A 36 14.07 -8.37 -6.71
C ARG A 36 13.92 -9.55 -7.68
N ASN A 37 13.79 -10.78 -7.19
CA ASN A 37 13.61 -12.00 -8.00
C ASN A 37 12.41 -12.78 -7.49
N ALA A 38 11.82 -13.58 -8.36
CA ALA A 38 10.75 -14.51 -7.99
C ALA A 38 11.27 -15.58 -7.02
N VAL A 39 10.80 -15.56 -5.79
CA VAL A 39 11.21 -16.48 -4.70
C VAL A 39 10.01 -16.93 -3.90
N ASP A 40 10.01 -18.19 -3.50
CA ASP A 40 9.02 -18.72 -2.54
C ASP A 40 9.18 -18.01 -1.18
N VAL A 41 8.08 -17.48 -0.65
CA VAL A 41 8.03 -16.77 0.65
C VAL A 41 8.64 -17.59 1.80
N ARG A 42 8.62 -18.94 1.71
CA ARG A 42 9.20 -19.82 2.74
C ARG A 42 10.73 -19.70 2.86
N HIS A 43 11.40 -19.29 1.80
CA HIS A 43 12.85 -19.11 1.76
C HIS A 43 13.31 -17.69 2.10
N LEU A 44 12.39 -16.75 2.30
CA LEU A 44 12.70 -15.37 2.70
C LEU A 44 12.70 -15.23 4.22
N PRO A 45 13.71 -14.59 4.81
CA PRO A 45 13.72 -14.30 6.25
C PRO A 45 12.74 -13.18 6.64
N TYR A 46 12.18 -12.48 5.65
CA TYR A 46 11.26 -11.36 5.84
C TYR A 46 9.80 -11.82 5.71
N THR A 47 8.89 -11.09 6.36
CA THR A 47 7.47 -11.41 6.31
C THR A 47 6.81 -10.64 5.16
N VAL A 48 6.26 -11.38 4.18
CA VAL A 48 5.55 -10.82 3.03
C VAL A 48 4.14 -11.39 2.97
N ASN A 49 3.14 -10.54 2.78
CA ASN A 49 1.77 -10.91 2.44
C ASN A 49 1.51 -10.68 0.96
N VAL A 50 0.80 -11.60 0.33
CA VAL A 50 0.39 -11.51 -1.07
C VAL A 50 -1.14 -11.49 -1.17
N ILE A 51 -1.66 -10.46 -1.81
CA ILE A 51 -3.08 -10.35 -2.14
C ILE A 51 -3.21 -10.53 -3.66
N ASN A 52 -3.78 -11.64 -4.07
CA ASN A 52 -3.89 -12.02 -5.47
C ASN A 52 -5.04 -11.29 -6.20
N ARG A 53 -5.05 -11.38 -7.53
CA ARG A 53 -6.06 -10.77 -8.41
C ARG A 53 -7.48 -11.22 -8.06
N GLN A 54 -7.68 -12.49 -7.75
CA GLN A 54 -9.01 -13.01 -7.40
C GLN A 54 -9.58 -12.26 -6.19
N THR A 55 -8.83 -12.16 -5.10
CA THR A 55 -9.24 -11.44 -3.88
C THR A 55 -9.55 -9.97 -4.16
N LEU A 56 -8.70 -9.29 -4.97
CA LEU A 56 -8.91 -7.90 -5.36
C LEU A 56 -10.20 -7.71 -6.17
N THR A 57 -10.45 -8.61 -7.14
CA THR A 57 -11.61 -8.51 -8.03
C THR A 57 -12.92 -8.84 -7.31
N GLU A 58 -12.93 -9.87 -6.48
CA GLU A 58 -14.13 -10.35 -5.77
C GLU A 58 -14.68 -9.31 -4.78
N GLN A 59 -13.84 -8.43 -4.27
CA GLN A 59 -14.26 -7.35 -3.37
C GLN A 59 -14.87 -6.12 -4.07
N GLN A 60 -14.79 -6.03 -5.40
CA GLN A 60 -15.39 -4.95 -6.21
C GLN A 60 -14.97 -3.53 -5.77
N GLN A 61 -13.73 -3.37 -5.27
CA GLN A 61 -13.16 -2.08 -4.87
C GLN A 61 -12.41 -1.42 -6.03
N THR A 62 -12.49 -0.09 -6.16
CA THR A 62 -11.73 0.69 -7.15
C THR A 62 -10.28 0.91 -6.74
N SER A 63 -9.99 0.92 -5.43
CA SER A 63 -8.64 1.02 -4.86
C SER A 63 -8.21 -0.32 -4.26
N VAL A 64 -6.92 -0.63 -4.33
CA VAL A 64 -6.34 -1.82 -3.66
C VAL A 64 -6.31 -1.69 -2.14
N LEU A 65 -6.29 -0.47 -1.60
CA LEU A 65 -6.01 -0.20 -0.19
C LEU A 65 -7.03 -0.79 0.80
N PRO A 66 -8.36 -0.75 0.56
CA PRO A 66 -9.32 -1.38 1.47
C PRO A 66 -9.09 -2.88 1.64
N THR A 67 -8.80 -3.57 0.54
CA THR A 67 -8.50 -5.01 0.55
C THR A 67 -7.19 -5.31 1.28
N VAL A 68 -6.14 -4.52 1.00
CA VAL A 68 -4.84 -4.64 1.68
C VAL A 68 -4.99 -4.41 3.18
N MET A 69 -5.74 -3.39 3.59
CA MET A 69 -6.00 -3.11 5.01
C MET A 69 -6.69 -4.27 5.73
N GLN A 70 -7.61 -4.97 5.08
CA GLN A 70 -8.28 -6.13 5.67
C GLN A 70 -7.35 -7.34 5.79
N GLN A 71 -6.55 -7.62 4.76
CA GLN A 71 -5.77 -8.85 4.65
C GLN A 71 -4.41 -8.81 5.36
N VAL A 72 -3.82 -7.61 5.58
CA VAL A 72 -2.48 -7.47 6.15
C VAL A 72 -2.55 -7.08 7.63
N PRO A 73 -2.05 -7.93 8.57
CA PRO A 73 -1.98 -7.55 9.98
C PRO A 73 -1.11 -6.32 10.19
N GLY A 74 -1.47 -5.49 11.17
CA GLY A 74 -0.72 -4.29 11.52
C GLY A 74 -0.75 -3.14 10.51
N LEU A 75 -1.33 -3.35 9.31
CA LEU A 75 -1.52 -2.30 8.32
C LEU A 75 -2.87 -1.61 8.52
N PHE A 76 -2.87 -0.29 8.50
CA PHE A 76 -4.06 0.54 8.58
C PHE A 76 -4.01 1.69 7.58
N VAL A 77 -5.16 2.00 6.96
CA VAL A 77 -5.30 3.10 6.01
C VAL A 77 -6.38 4.04 6.52
N THR A 78 -6.05 5.32 6.62
CA THR A 78 -7.04 6.33 7.02
C THR A 78 -8.04 6.58 5.89
N SER A 79 -9.30 6.67 6.24
CA SER A 79 -10.38 7.10 5.35
C SER A 79 -11.27 8.09 6.08
N ARG A 80 -12.05 8.88 5.35
CA ARG A 80 -13.07 9.75 5.90
C ARG A 80 -14.38 9.68 5.12
N SER A 81 -14.43 8.82 4.10
CA SER A 81 -15.50 8.79 3.10
C SER A 81 -15.74 7.38 2.59
N MET A 82 -16.81 7.22 1.83
CA MET A 82 -17.12 5.99 1.11
C MET A 82 -16.13 5.74 -0.04
N MET A 83 -15.71 6.81 -0.74
CA MET A 83 -14.77 6.75 -1.85
C MET A 83 -13.92 8.02 -1.87
N GLY A 84 -12.65 7.87 -2.26
CA GLY A 84 -11.68 8.95 -2.34
C GLY A 84 -11.01 9.26 -1.01
N TYR A 85 -9.76 9.65 -1.09
CA TYR A 85 -8.92 9.99 0.06
C TYR A 85 -8.63 11.49 0.11
N GLY A 86 -8.24 12.09 -1.01
CA GLY A 86 -7.75 13.46 -1.08
C GLY A 86 -6.38 13.63 -0.40
N VAL A 87 -5.89 14.86 -0.35
CA VAL A 87 -4.55 15.18 0.18
C VAL A 87 -4.54 16.32 1.20
N SER A 88 -5.70 16.82 1.64
CA SER A 88 -5.79 17.96 2.57
C SER A 88 -5.65 17.56 4.04
N THR A 89 -5.54 18.57 4.91
CA THR A 89 -5.55 18.43 6.36
C THR A 89 -6.75 17.59 6.86
N GLY A 90 -6.56 16.81 7.89
CA GLY A 90 -7.51 15.79 8.33
C GLY A 90 -7.36 14.48 7.54
N ALA A 91 -6.15 14.22 7.14
CA ALA A 91 -5.66 13.27 6.18
C ALA A 91 -6.41 11.94 6.14
N ALA A 92 -7.12 11.73 5.05
CA ALA A 92 -7.41 10.41 4.55
C ALA A 92 -6.25 9.94 3.66
N GLY A 93 -6.14 8.62 3.46
CA GLY A 93 -5.10 8.03 2.61
C GLY A 93 -3.73 7.89 3.26
N GLY A 94 -3.58 8.22 4.54
CA GLY A 94 -2.38 7.87 5.29
C GLY A 94 -2.33 6.35 5.48
N ILE A 95 -1.18 5.74 5.12
CA ILE A 95 -0.94 4.31 5.31
C ILE A 95 0.01 4.16 6.49
N SER A 96 -0.34 3.34 7.47
CA SER A 96 0.53 3.00 8.60
C SER A 96 0.73 1.49 8.68
N LEU A 97 1.93 1.07 9.08
CA LEU A 97 2.27 -0.32 9.32
C LEU A 97 3.03 -0.41 10.65
N ARG A 98 2.49 -1.19 11.61
CA ARG A 98 3.10 -1.34 12.95
C ARG A 98 3.36 -0.02 13.68
N GLY A 99 2.51 1.01 13.44
CA GLY A 99 2.67 2.34 14.02
C GLY A 99 3.76 3.21 13.37
N VAL A 100 4.42 2.73 12.33
CA VAL A 100 5.25 3.55 11.44
C VAL A 100 4.34 4.12 10.36
N THR A 101 4.29 5.44 10.23
CA THR A 101 3.29 6.12 9.40
C THR A 101 3.85 6.53 8.05
N GLY A 102 3.06 6.37 6.99
CA GLY A 102 3.40 6.89 5.65
C GLY A 102 3.30 8.41 5.51
N GLY A 103 2.79 9.12 6.52
CA GLY A 103 2.48 10.56 6.42
C GLY A 103 3.69 11.47 6.19
N ALA A 104 4.89 11.03 6.57
CA ALA A 104 6.14 11.71 6.26
C ALA A 104 6.98 10.95 5.21
N GLY A 105 6.43 9.88 4.61
CA GLY A 105 7.16 9.04 3.66
C GLY A 105 7.95 7.90 4.30
N GLN A 106 7.55 7.43 5.47
CA GLN A 106 8.22 6.31 6.17
C GLN A 106 7.77 4.93 5.69
N LEU A 107 6.80 4.85 4.79
CA LEU A 107 6.33 3.64 4.11
C LEU A 107 6.33 3.90 2.61
N LEU A 108 6.90 2.97 1.85
CA LEU A 108 7.05 3.09 0.40
C LEU A 108 5.96 2.31 -0.32
N VAL A 109 5.32 2.95 -1.29
CA VAL A 109 4.48 2.27 -2.27
C VAL A 109 5.23 2.19 -3.60
N LEU A 110 5.15 1.03 -4.24
CA LEU A 110 5.76 0.75 -5.54
C LEU A 110 4.69 0.33 -6.54
N ILE A 111 4.92 0.63 -7.81
CA ILE A 111 4.25 -0.01 -8.96
C ILE A 111 5.36 -0.70 -9.77
N ASP A 112 5.28 -2.02 -9.91
CA ASP A 112 6.30 -2.86 -10.54
C ASP A 112 7.74 -2.57 -10.04
N GLY A 113 7.88 -2.29 -8.74
CA GLY A 113 9.16 -1.99 -8.11
C GLY A 113 9.64 -0.53 -8.25
N HIS A 114 8.86 0.36 -8.88
CA HIS A 114 9.20 1.78 -9.04
C HIS A 114 8.52 2.65 -7.98
N PRO A 115 9.25 3.55 -7.30
CA PRO A 115 8.73 4.37 -6.19
C PRO A 115 7.57 5.28 -6.58
N GLN A 116 6.54 5.33 -5.71
CA GLN A 116 5.33 6.11 -5.89
C GLN A 116 5.12 7.05 -4.70
N TYR A 117 5.81 8.19 -4.66
CA TYR A 117 5.63 9.20 -3.63
C TYR A 117 5.71 10.62 -4.19
N ASN A 118 5.15 11.58 -3.46
CA ASN A 118 5.17 13.00 -3.82
C ASN A 118 6.54 13.62 -3.53
N GLY A 119 7.19 14.23 -4.53
CA GLY A 119 8.52 14.82 -4.40
C GLY A 119 8.60 16.06 -3.48
N VAL A 120 7.46 16.72 -3.15
CA VAL A 120 7.43 17.83 -2.19
C VAL A 120 7.27 17.31 -0.75
N TYR A 121 6.33 16.39 -0.54
CA TYR A 121 5.91 15.94 0.81
C TYR A 121 6.45 14.56 1.20
N GLY A 122 7.01 13.80 0.27
CA GLY A 122 7.60 12.48 0.50
C GLY A 122 6.60 11.34 0.72
N HIS A 123 5.30 11.61 0.89
CA HIS A 123 4.32 10.58 1.20
C HIS A 123 3.66 9.95 -0.04
N PRO A 124 3.14 8.71 0.08
CA PRO A 124 2.31 8.09 -0.94
C PRO A 124 1.01 8.88 -1.19
N ILE A 125 0.48 8.80 -2.41
CA ILE A 125 -0.77 9.46 -2.80
C ILE A 125 -1.83 8.38 -3.11
N SER A 126 -2.68 8.09 -2.13
CA SER A 126 -3.52 6.90 -2.07
C SER A 126 -4.58 6.77 -3.17
N ASP A 127 -5.07 7.89 -3.71
CA ASP A 127 -6.02 7.87 -4.83
C ASP A 127 -5.42 7.38 -6.16
N SER A 128 -4.10 7.22 -6.26
CA SER A 128 -3.42 6.67 -7.45
C SER A 128 -3.38 5.14 -7.47
N TYR A 129 -3.68 4.43 -6.36
CA TYR A 129 -3.48 2.98 -6.24
C TYR A 129 -4.73 2.21 -6.60
N GLN A 130 -4.96 2.05 -7.91
CA GLN A 130 -6.19 1.53 -8.49
C GLN A 130 -6.14 0.01 -8.68
N THR A 131 -7.27 -0.66 -8.41
CA THR A 131 -7.41 -2.12 -8.57
C THR A 131 -7.32 -2.55 -10.04
N LEU A 132 -7.71 -1.70 -10.98
CA LEU A 132 -7.77 -2.03 -12.41
C LEU A 132 -6.42 -2.49 -12.99
N MET A 133 -5.31 -1.90 -12.53
CA MET A 133 -3.97 -2.25 -13.02
C MET A 133 -3.32 -3.43 -12.28
N ALA A 134 -3.80 -3.74 -11.07
CA ALA A 134 -3.13 -4.69 -10.18
C ALA A 134 -3.41 -6.15 -10.56
N GLU A 135 -2.35 -6.95 -10.74
CA GLU A 135 -2.42 -8.42 -10.77
C GLU A 135 -2.37 -9.00 -9.34
N ARG A 136 -1.52 -8.44 -8.52
CA ARG A 136 -1.42 -8.73 -7.08
C ARG A 136 -0.81 -7.55 -6.35
N VAL A 137 -0.95 -7.57 -5.03
CA VAL A 137 -0.26 -6.64 -4.14
C VAL A 137 0.61 -7.44 -3.18
N GLU A 138 1.89 -7.10 -3.11
CA GLU A 138 2.84 -7.69 -2.18
C GLU A 138 3.15 -6.67 -1.09
N VAL A 139 3.00 -7.06 0.18
CA VAL A 139 3.29 -6.19 1.33
C VAL A 139 4.41 -6.80 2.15
N LEU A 140 5.59 -6.19 2.10
CA LEU A 140 6.72 -6.54 2.96
C LEU A 140 6.60 -5.74 4.25
N ARG A 141 6.50 -6.45 5.38
CA ARG A 141 6.38 -5.87 6.71
C ARG A 141 7.75 -5.68 7.35
N GLY A 142 8.06 -4.46 7.74
CA GLY A 142 9.38 -4.05 8.23
C GLY A 142 10.28 -3.48 7.12
N PRO A 143 11.47 -2.96 7.48
CA PRO A 143 12.35 -2.25 6.55
C PRO A 143 12.76 -3.08 5.34
N ALA A 144 12.72 -2.45 4.17
CA ALA A 144 13.22 -2.98 2.91
C ALA A 144 14.22 -2.01 2.24
N SER A 145 14.83 -1.16 3.05
CA SER A 145 15.68 -0.06 2.55
C SER A 145 16.96 -0.54 1.87
N VAL A 146 17.42 -1.78 2.08
CA VAL A 146 18.56 -2.34 1.33
C VAL A 146 18.23 -2.41 -0.17
N LEU A 147 17.04 -2.88 -0.54
CA LEU A 147 16.63 -3.05 -1.94
C LEU A 147 15.99 -1.81 -2.55
N TYR A 148 15.30 -0.99 -1.74
CA TYR A 148 14.42 0.08 -2.23
C TYR A 148 14.80 1.48 -1.73
N GLY A 149 15.84 1.60 -0.91
CA GLY A 149 16.38 2.87 -0.44
C GLY A 149 15.51 3.60 0.57
N SER A 150 15.53 4.91 0.49
CA SER A 150 14.76 5.83 1.31
C SER A 150 13.25 5.54 1.21
N ASN A 151 12.50 5.88 2.26
CA ASN A 151 11.05 5.69 2.40
C ASN A 151 10.59 4.23 2.62
N ALA A 152 11.42 3.21 2.30
CA ALA A 152 11.14 1.81 2.63
C ALA A 152 11.45 1.48 4.11
N MET A 153 11.36 2.48 4.97
CA MET A 153 11.75 2.43 6.37
C MET A 153 10.81 1.57 7.23
N GLY A 154 9.50 1.72 7.07
CA GLY A 154 8.48 0.96 7.81
C GLY A 154 7.98 -0.28 7.10
N GLY A 155 8.20 -0.36 5.79
CA GLY A 155 7.73 -1.44 4.93
C GLY A 155 7.52 -0.99 3.49
N VAL A 156 7.14 -1.94 2.65
CA VAL A 156 6.87 -1.72 1.23
C VAL A 156 5.52 -2.35 0.85
N LEU A 157 4.72 -1.60 0.10
CA LEU A 157 3.54 -2.07 -0.60
C LEU A 157 3.84 -2.01 -2.10
N ASN A 158 3.98 -3.16 -2.76
CA ASN A 158 4.27 -3.24 -4.19
C ASN A 158 3.04 -3.72 -4.97
N ILE A 159 2.54 -2.89 -5.86
CA ILE A 159 1.47 -3.22 -6.80
C ILE A 159 2.14 -3.81 -8.03
N VAL A 160 2.02 -5.12 -8.22
CA VAL A 160 2.49 -5.81 -9.42
C VAL A 160 1.39 -5.73 -10.45
N THR A 161 1.72 -5.19 -11.63
CA THR A 161 0.72 -4.89 -12.64
C THR A 161 0.39 -6.09 -13.53
N ARG A 162 -0.76 -6.02 -14.18
CA ARG A 162 -1.30 -7.08 -15.03
C ARG A 162 -0.51 -7.22 -16.33
N SER A 163 -0.24 -8.46 -16.71
CA SER A 163 0.29 -8.85 -18.01
C SER A 163 -0.47 -10.05 -18.55
N MET A 164 -0.56 -10.19 -19.85
CA MET A 164 -1.14 -11.36 -20.50
C MET A 164 -0.02 -12.30 -20.97
N HIS A 165 -0.06 -13.56 -20.53
CA HIS A 165 0.99 -14.55 -20.82
C HIS A 165 0.59 -15.55 -21.91
N GLU A 166 -0.71 -15.66 -22.23
CA GLU A 166 -1.26 -16.55 -23.24
C GLU A 166 -1.78 -15.73 -24.42
N ASP A 167 -1.62 -16.24 -25.65
CA ASP A 167 -2.17 -15.59 -26.84
C ASP A 167 -3.70 -15.47 -26.78
N GLY A 168 -4.21 -14.33 -27.21
CA GLY A 168 -5.63 -14.05 -27.23
C GLY A 168 -5.96 -12.62 -26.80
N VAL A 169 -7.27 -12.37 -26.62
CA VAL A 169 -7.82 -11.10 -26.16
C VAL A 169 -8.75 -11.36 -24.97
N LYS A 170 -8.64 -10.56 -23.93
CA LYS A 170 -9.56 -10.58 -22.78
C LYS A 170 -10.03 -9.15 -22.50
N THR A 171 -11.32 -8.93 -22.58
CA THR A 171 -11.92 -7.64 -22.22
C THR A 171 -12.79 -7.80 -20.98
N HIS A 172 -12.65 -6.89 -20.03
CA HIS A 172 -13.45 -6.86 -18.82
C HIS A 172 -14.01 -5.45 -18.63
N ILE A 173 -15.32 -5.34 -18.41
CA ILE A 173 -16.03 -4.10 -18.11
C ILE A 173 -16.77 -4.28 -16.79
N ASN A 174 -16.62 -3.33 -15.88
CA ASN A 174 -17.32 -3.30 -14.60
C ASN A 174 -18.08 -1.98 -14.47
N LEU A 175 -19.39 -2.06 -14.18
CA LEU A 175 -20.28 -0.92 -13.98
C LEU A 175 -20.96 -1.08 -12.63
N GLY A 176 -20.97 -0.02 -11.82
CA GLY A 176 -21.59 -0.04 -10.51
C GLY A 176 -22.18 1.30 -10.12
N ALA A 177 -23.24 1.24 -9.28
CA ALA A 177 -23.85 2.40 -8.68
C ALA A 177 -24.28 2.07 -7.24
N GLY A 178 -24.41 3.09 -6.39
CA GLY A 178 -24.75 2.85 -4.99
C GLY A 178 -25.08 4.09 -4.17
N SER A 179 -24.93 3.97 -2.87
CA SER A 179 -25.24 5.00 -1.88
C SER A 179 -24.57 6.34 -2.22
N TYR A 180 -25.20 7.44 -1.88
CA TYR A 180 -24.69 8.80 -2.05
C TYR A 180 -24.35 9.18 -3.50
N GLY A 181 -25.16 8.73 -4.47
CA GLY A 181 -24.92 9.02 -5.89
C GLY A 181 -23.61 8.43 -6.43
N THR A 182 -23.09 7.40 -5.77
CA THR A 182 -21.83 6.76 -6.19
C THR A 182 -22.02 6.02 -7.49
N VAL A 183 -21.07 6.24 -8.41
CA VAL A 183 -20.94 5.52 -9.68
C VAL A 183 -19.49 5.09 -9.83
N GLN A 184 -19.26 3.87 -10.29
CA GLN A 184 -17.95 3.38 -10.71
C GLN A 184 -18.07 2.70 -12.08
N THR A 185 -17.13 2.97 -12.95
CA THR A 185 -17.00 2.31 -14.26
C THR A 185 -15.55 1.97 -14.50
N GLU A 186 -15.32 0.79 -15.02
CA GLU A 186 -13.97 0.29 -15.29
C GLU A 186 -14.01 -0.55 -16.56
N ALA A 187 -13.04 -0.35 -17.45
CA ALA A 187 -12.84 -1.16 -18.65
C ALA A 187 -11.37 -1.54 -18.75
N THR A 188 -11.10 -2.81 -19.01
CA THR A 188 -9.74 -3.32 -19.24
C THR A 188 -9.74 -4.21 -20.46
N ASN A 189 -8.79 -4.00 -21.35
CA ASN A 189 -8.49 -4.88 -22.47
C ASN A 189 -7.06 -5.39 -22.34
N GLN A 190 -6.88 -6.69 -22.48
CA GLN A 190 -5.58 -7.36 -22.51
C GLN A 190 -5.47 -8.14 -23.80
N LEU A 191 -4.32 -8.03 -24.46
CA LEU A 191 -4.01 -8.73 -25.70
C LEU A 191 -2.61 -9.35 -25.60
N ARG A 192 -2.47 -10.55 -26.12
CA ARG A 192 -1.18 -11.11 -26.49
C ARG A 192 -1.27 -11.70 -27.90
N SER A 193 -0.24 -11.45 -28.69
CA SER A 193 -0.08 -12.01 -30.02
C SER A 193 1.42 -12.31 -30.24
N GLY A 194 1.79 -13.57 -30.09
CA GLY A 194 3.18 -14.01 -30.15
C GLY A 194 4.05 -13.29 -29.10
N ARG A 195 4.98 -12.48 -29.57
CA ARG A 195 5.95 -11.74 -28.72
C ARG A 195 5.42 -10.42 -28.17
N PHE A 196 4.30 -9.92 -28.67
CA PHE A 196 3.73 -8.65 -28.24
C PHE A 196 2.60 -8.88 -27.23
N SER A 197 2.57 -8.07 -26.17
CA SER A 197 1.46 -8.01 -25.23
C SER A 197 1.06 -6.56 -24.94
N SER A 198 -0.23 -6.35 -24.65
CA SER A 198 -0.71 -5.05 -24.19
C SER A 198 -1.78 -5.21 -23.10
N THR A 199 -1.80 -4.29 -22.16
CA THR A 199 -2.88 -4.07 -21.21
C THR A 199 -3.27 -2.61 -21.25
N ILE A 200 -4.55 -2.33 -21.58
CA ILE A 200 -5.11 -0.99 -21.59
C ILE A 200 -6.28 -0.98 -20.63
N ALA A 201 -6.31 -0.03 -19.71
CA ALA A 201 -7.43 0.09 -18.79
C ALA A 201 -7.81 1.55 -18.57
N ALA A 202 -9.09 1.79 -18.31
CA ALA A 202 -9.64 3.09 -17.98
C ALA A 202 -10.71 2.96 -16.90
N GLN A 203 -10.80 3.95 -16.01
CA GLN A 203 -11.85 4.03 -15.02
C GLN A 203 -12.39 5.45 -14.86
N TYR A 204 -13.65 5.50 -14.46
CA TYR A 204 -14.30 6.69 -13.93
C TYR A 204 -15.05 6.32 -12.67
N SER A 205 -14.93 7.15 -11.63
CA SER A 205 -15.71 7.01 -10.42
C SER A 205 -16.08 8.35 -9.83
N ARG A 206 -17.27 8.43 -9.23
CA ARG A 206 -17.72 9.61 -8.50
C ARG A 206 -18.58 9.23 -7.30
N THR A 207 -18.69 10.13 -6.33
CA THR A 207 -19.62 10.05 -5.22
C THR A 207 -19.86 11.45 -4.64
N ASP A 208 -21.06 11.70 -4.17
CA ASP A 208 -21.36 12.91 -3.38
C ASP A 208 -20.90 12.74 -1.92
N ASN A 209 -20.59 11.49 -1.50
CA ASN A 209 -20.28 11.08 -0.13
C ASN A 209 -21.42 11.42 0.87
N HIS A 210 -21.22 11.08 2.15
CA HIS A 210 -22.29 11.12 3.17
C HIS A 210 -22.44 12.47 3.89
N ARG A 211 -21.61 13.46 3.57
CA ARG A 211 -21.66 14.82 4.13
C ARG A 211 -21.70 15.87 3.02
N PRO A 212 -22.36 17.02 3.22
CA PRO A 212 -22.25 18.16 2.30
C PRO A 212 -20.78 18.59 2.09
N ASN A 213 -20.46 19.10 0.92
CA ASN A 213 -19.11 19.55 0.53
C ASN A 213 -18.03 18.47 0.67
N MET A 214 -18.37 17.22 0.32
CA MET A 214 -17.49 16.06 0.41
C MET A 214 -17.40 15.27 -0.89
N GLY A 215 -17.77 15.88 -2.00
CA GLY A 215 -17.76 15.23 -3.32
C GLY A 215 -16.37 14.72 -3.71
N PHE A 216 -16.36 13.63 -4.47
CA PHE A 216 -15.18 13.06 -5.07
C PHE A 216 -15.49 12.60 -6.50
N GLU A 217 -14.57 12.87 -7.42
CA GLU A 217 -14.64 12.44 -8.82
C GLU A 217 -13.23 12.08 -9.29
N GLN A 218 -13.09 10.96 -9.99
CA GLN A 218 -11.81 10.44 -10.42
C GLN A 218 -11.87 9.86 -11.83
N TYR A 219 -10.81 10.13 -12.60
CA TYR A 219 -10.51 9.54 -13.90
C TYR A 219 -9.17 8.83 -13.81
N GLY A 220 -9.09 7.59 -14.27
CA GLY A 220 -7.85 6.81 -14.28
C GLY A 220 -7.63 6.15 -15.63
N GLY A 221 -6.39 6.05 -16.04
CA GLY A 221 -5.96 5.33 -17.25
C GLY A 221 -4.64 4.61 -17.01
N TYR A 222 -4.53 3.40 -17.56
CA TYR A 222 -3.33 2.59 -17.49
C TYR A 222 -3.04 1.96 -18.86
N LEU A 223 -1.78 2.00 -19.25
CA LEU A 223 -1.25 1.35 -20.47
C LEU A 223 0.02 0.59 -20.11
N LYS A 224 0.08 -0.69 -20.48
CA LYS A 224 1.32 -1.48 -20.48
C LYS A 224 1.49 -2.12 -21.85
N LEU A 225 2.67 -1.94 -22.45
CA LEU A 225 3.09 -2.60 -23.68
C LEU A 225 4.31 -3.46 -23.37
N GLY A 226 4.24 -4.74 -23.70
CA GLY A 226 5.31 -5.70 -23.50
C GLY A 226 5.76 -6.32 -24.82
N TYR A 227 7.06 -6.60 -24.92
CA TYR A 227 7.63 -7.27 -26.08
C TYR A 227 8.74 -8.24 -25.66
N ASP A 228 8.57 -9.51 -26.01
CA ASP A 228 9.59 -10.54 -25.80
C ASP A 228 10.65 -10.44 -26.92
N ILE A 229 11.77 -9.76 -26.63
CA ILE A 229 12.87 -9.56 -27.58
C ILE A 229 13.46 -10.92 -27.99
N SER A 230 13.60 -11.81 -26.99
CA SER A 230 14.05 -13.20 -27.16
C SER A 230 13.45 -14.06 -26.05
N ASP A 231 13.78 -15.35 -26.02
CA ASP A 231 13.38 -16.27 -24.93
C ASP A 231 13.97 -15.89 -23.56
N HIS A 232 14.98 -15.01 -23.54
CA HIS A 232 15.68 -14.57 -22.33
C HIS A 232 15.55 -13.09 -22.04
N TRP A 233 15.04 -12.29 -22.97
CA TRP A 233 14.96 -10.84 -22.83
C TRP A 233 13.57 -10.35 -23.14
N ASN A 234 13.00 -9.53 -22.28
CA ASN A 234 11.77 -8.80 -22.51
C ASN A 234 11.95 -7.31 -22.24
N ALA A 235 11.08 -6.51 -22.83
CA ALA A 235 10.97 -5.09 -22.56
C ALA A 235 9.52 -4.72 -22.33
N ALA A 236 9.27 -3.80 -21.41
CA ALA A 236 7.94 -3.25 -21.12
C ALA A 236 7.99 -1.74 -20.97
N VAL A 237 6.94 -1.09 -21.48
CA VAL A 237 6.65 0.33 -21.23
C VAL A 237 5.34 0.41 -20.49
N ASP A 238 5.32 1.15 -19.37
CA ASP A 238 4.14 1.39 -18.56
C ASP A 238 3.84 2.87 -18.49
N LEU A 239 2.54 3.20 -18.48
CA LEU A 239 2.03 4.55 -18.23
C LEU A 239 0.78 4.45 -17.36
N ASP A 240 0.80 5.07 -16.19
CA ASP A 240 -0.35 5.29 -15.33
C ASP A 240 -0.66 6.79 -15.25
N LEU A 241 -1.92 7.17 -15.34
CA LEU A 241 -2.37 8.54 -15.20
C LEU A 241 -3.69 8.59 -14.46
N THR A 242 -3.73 9.35 -13.38
CA THR A 242 -4.92 9.55 -12.56
C THR A 242 -5.14 11.03 -12.30
N HIS A 243 -6.39 11.48 -12.51
CA HIS A 243 -6.85 12.81 -12.14
C HIS A 243 -8.07 12.71 -11.23
N TRP A 244 -8.11 13.50 -10.18
CA TRP A 244 -9.30 13.59 -9.32
C TRP A 244 -9.55 14.98 -8.76
N ASN A 245 -10.82 15.21 -8.47
CA ASN A 245 -11.33 16.34 -7.72
C ASN A 245 -11.86 15.80 -6.39
N ALA A 246 -11.51 16.43 -5.28
CA ALA A 246 -11.98 16.04 -3.97
C ALA A 246 -12.28 17.27 -3.14
N SER A 247 -13.43 17.26 -2.45
CA SER A 247 -13.82 18.32 -1.50
C SER A 247 -13.63 17.84 -0.07
N ASN A 248 -13.19 18.73 0.81
CA ASN A 248 -13.02 18.46 2.23
C ASN A 248 -14.00 19.30 3.06
N PRO A 249 -15.02 18.67 3.68
CA PRO A 249 -16.06 19.39 4.41
C PRO A 249 -15.58 20.03 5.72
N GLY A 250 -14.32 19.83 6.13
CA GLY A 250 -13.84 20.14 7.47
C GLY A 250 -14.42 19.21 8.53
N THR A 251 -14.12 19.46 9.80
CA THR A 251 -14.71 18.70 10.92
C THR A 251 -16.20 19.06 11.09
N VAL A 252 -16.93 18.24 11.86
CA VAL A 252 -18.34 18.55 12.20
C VAL A 252 -18.48 19.82 13.04
N THR A 253 -17.47 20.16 13.83
CA THR A 253 -17.43 21.36 14.67
C THR A 253 -16.87 22.58 13.95
N GLN A 254 -16.12 22.39 12.87
CA GLN A 254 -15.54 23.45 12.04
C GLN A 254 -15.73 23.10 10.57
N PRO A 255 -16.97 23.16 10.06
CA PRO A 255 -17.26 22.88 8.67
C PRO A 255 -16.60 23.91 7.74
N LYS A 256 -16.12 23.45 6.60
CA LYS A 256 -15.47 24.27 5.60
C LYS A 256 -16.28 24.38 4.31
N LEU A 257 -16.18 25.54 3.68
CA LEU A 257 -16.69 25.83 2.35
C LEU A 257 -15.54 26.02 1.38
N GLU A 258 -15.75 25.68 0.11
CA GLU A 258 -14.77 25.84 -0.99
C GLU A 258 -13.41 25.18 -0.71
N ASN A 259 -13.37 24.11 0.09
CA ASN A 259 -12.13 23.38 0.33
C ASN A 259 -12.00 22.25 -0.71
N ASP A 260 -11.44 22.61 -1.87
CA ASP A 260 -11.41 21.77 -3.05
C ASP A 260 -9.99 21.50 -3.52
N GLN A 261 -9.78 20.31 -4.07
CA GLN A 261 -8.50 19.82 -4.56
C GLN A 261 -8.66 19.29 -5.97
N TRP A 262 -7.74 19.66 -6.84
CA TRP A 262 -7.60 19.15 -8.21
C TRP A 262 -6.20 18.59 -8.34
N ILE A 263 -6.11 17.28 -8.41
CA ILE A 263 -4.84 16.55 -8.35
C ILE A 263 -4.69 15.72 -9.62
N THR A 264 -3.52 15.76 -10.21
CA THR A 264 -3.10 14.84 -11.26
C THR A 264 -1.84 14.13 -10.82
N ARG A 265 -1.82 12.80 -10.90
CA ARG A 265 -0.64 11.96 -10.67
C ARG A 265 -0.42 11.09 -11.90
N GLY A 266 0.84 10.82 -12.19
CA GLY A 266 1.18 9.87 -13.24
C GLY A 266 2.51 9.19 -12.93
N ALA A 267 2.67 8.01 -13.52
CA ALA A 267 3.92 7.27 -13.52
C ALA A 267 4.17 6.73 -14.92
N ALA A 268 5.42 6.77 -15.36
CA ALA A 268 5.86 6.16 -16.60
C ALA A 268 7.14 5.36 -16.35
N SER A 269 7.27 4.20 -16.98
CA SER A 269 8.50 3.42 -16.91
C SER A 269 8.83 2.72 -18.24
N LEU A 270 10.12 2.49 -18.43
CA LEU A 270 10.67 1.57 -19.42
C LEU A 270 11.55 0.57 -18.67
N THR A 271 11.22 -0.70 -18.76
CA THR A 271 11.99 -1.77 -18.11
C THR A 271 12.45 -2.78 -19.15
N ILE A 272 13.72 -3.16 -19.09
CA ILE A 272 14.30 -4.26 -19.85
C ILE A 272 14.79 -5.29 -18.87
N GLU A 273 14.30 -6.53 -18.99
CA GLU A 273 14.62 -7.64 -18.10
C GLU A 273 15.34 -8.76 -18.83
N ASN A 274 16.20 -9.48 -18.10
CA ASN A 274 16.79 -10.72 -18.57
C ASN A 274 16.52 -11.87 -17.60
N HIS A 275 16.29 -13.06 -18.16
CA HIS A 275 16.03 -14.29 -17.42
C HIS A 275 16.78 -15.45 -18.04
N TYR A 276 17.83 -15.91 -17.38
CA TYR A 276 18.60 -17.10 -17.70
C TYR A 276 18.55 -18.08 -16.54
N ASN A 277 18.97 -19.32 -16.75
CA ASN A 277 18.91 -20.36 -15.72
C ASN A 277 19.60 -19.97 -14.40
N LYS A 278 20.73 -19.25 -14.49
CA LYS A 278 21.56 -18.88 -13.33
C LYS A 278 21.61 -17.37 -13.07
N THR A 279 21.11 -16.55 -13.97
CA THR A 279 21.16 -15.10 -13.84
C THR A 279 19.86 -14.47 -14.26
N SER A 280 19.47 -13.39 -13.57
CA SER A 280 18.31 -12.57 -13.92
C SER A 280 18.55 -11.14 -13.47
N GLY A 281 18.00 -10.18 -14.17
CA GLY A 281 18.16 -8.79 -13.80
C GLY A 281 17.26 -7.87 -14.59
N ALA A 282 17.25 -6.59 -14.22
CA ALA A 282 16.52 -5.56 -14.91
C ALA A 282 17.26 -4.23 -14.92
N LEU A 283 17.04 -3.48 -15.98
CA LEU A 283 17.35 -2.06 -16.10
C LEU A 283 16.04 -1.31 -16.31
N SER A 284 15.73 -0.37 -15.44
CA SER A 284 14.52 0.44 -15.51
C SER A 284 14.86 1.93 -15.51
N VAL A 285 14.13 2.68 -16.34
CA VAL A 285 14.06 4.15 -16.29
C VAL A 285 12.63 4.51 -15.99
N TYR A 286 12.40 5.36 -14.99
CA TYR A 286 11.06 5.69 -14.54
C TYR A 286 10.92 7.17 -14.15
N ASP A 287 9.70 7.66 -14.19
CA ASP A 287 9.29 8.97 -13.68
C ASP A 287 7.92 8.87 -13.02
N ASN A 288 7.82 9.32 -11.78
CA ASN A 288 6.57 9.52 -11.05
C ASN A 288 6.39 11.02 -10.85
N PHE A 289 5.34 11.59 -11.40
CA PHE A 289 5.11 13.02 -11.42
C PHE A 289 3.72 13.41 -10.91
N GLY A 290 3.59 14.66 -10.48
CA GLY A 290 2.31 15.18 -10.03
C GLY A 290 2.13 16.67 -10.13
N ARG A 291 0.86 17.08 -10.11
CA ARG A 291 0.43 18.48 -10.04
C ARG A 291 -0.75 18.59 -9.10
N HIS A 292 -0.65 19.52 -8.15
CA HIS A 292 -1.71 19.80 -7.21
C HIS A 292 -2.15 21.26 -7.38
N LYS A 293 -3.47 21.46 -7.35
CA LYS A 293 -4.16 22.74 -7.16
C LYS A 293 -5.08 22.56 -5.98
N ILE A 294 -4.92 23.37 -4.94
CA ILE A 294 -5.68 23.25 -3.71
C ILE A 294 -6.22 24.61 -3.32
N ASN A 295 -7.54 24.65 -3.05
CA ASN A 295 -8.19 25.70 -2.30
C ASN A 295 -8.40 25.19 -0.87
N ASP A 296 -7.72 25.75 0.11
CA ASP A 296 -7.84 25.33 1.53
C ASP A 296 -9.19 25.70 2.16
N GLY A 297 -10.03 26.41 1.39
CA GLY A 297 -11.35 26.81 1.82
C GLY A 297 -11.36 27.78 3.01
N TYR A 298 -12.53 28.00 3.54
CA TYR A 298 -12.74 28.85 4.72
C TYR A 298 -13.79 28.23 5.65
N ASN A 299 -13.78 28.63 6.92
CA ASN A 299 -14.76 28.17 7.89
C ASN A 299 -16.14 28.69 7.50
N ALA A 300 -17.14 27.81 7.51
CA ALA A 300 -18.53 28.16 7.18
C ALA A 300 -19.10 29.20 8.14
N ASP A 301 -18.63 29.20 9.40
CA ASP A 301 -18.98 30.18 10.41
C ASP A 301 -17.93 31.29 10.47
N GLY A 302 -18.28 32.45 9.93
CA GLY A 302 -17.49 33.68 10.00
C GLY A 302 -16.17 33.71 9.17
N GLY A 303 -15.96 32.76 8.27
CA GLY A 303 -14.81 32.76 7.38
C GLY A 303 -15.04 33.57 6.11
N SER A 304 -13.96 33.78 5.34
CA SER A 304 -13.99 34.43 4.03
C SER A 304 -13.29 33.59 2.97
N PRO A 305 -13.75 33.63 1.70
CA PRO A 305 -13.09 32.92 0.60
C PRO A 305 -11.59 33.22 0.50
N GLN A 306 -10.82 32.19 0.20
CA GLN A 306 -9.38 32.34 -0.02
C GLN A 306 -9.11 33.14 -1.29
N THR A 307 -8.21 34.10 -1.20
CA THR A 307 -7.73 34.88 -2.35
C THR A 307 -6.65 34.16 -3.13
N ASP A 308 -5.98 33.19 -2.49
CA ASP A 308 -4.83 32.48 -3.03
C ASP A 308 -5.08 30.99 -3.06
N LEU A 309 -4.62 30.34 -4.15
CA LEU A 309 -4.65 28.90 -4.32
C LEU A 309 -3.23 28.32 -4.18
N PHE A 310 -3.11 27.25 -3.41
CA PHE A 310 -1.88 26.47 -3.35
C PHE A 310 -1.67 25.71 -4.66
N ARG A 311 -0.42 25.71 -5.13
CA ARG A 311 0.02 24.93 -6.29
C ARG A 311 1.24 24.11 -5.90
N SER A 312 1.32 22.88 -6.38
CA SER A 312 2.59 22.16 -6.40
C SER A 312 2.77 21.39 -7.69
N LYS A 313 4.03 21.14 -8.00
CA LYS A 313 4.50 20.29 -9.09
C LYS A 313 5.69 19.50 -8.57
N ASP A 314 5.69 18.22 -8.82
CA ASP A 314 6.76 17.32 -8.37
C ASP A 314 7.05 16.25 -9.40
N ALA A 315 8.27 15.71 -9.33
CA ALA A 315 8.68 14.54 -10.07
C ALA A 315 9.75 13.75 -9.28
N VAL A 316 9.72 12.44 -9.42
CA VAL A 316 10.76 11.53 -8.94
C VAL A 316 11.16 10.65 -10.12
N ALA A 317 12.18 11.11 -10.85
CA ALA A 317 12.73 10.40 -12.00
C ALA A 317 13.93 9.56 -11.57
N GLY A 318 14.09 8.37 -12.11
CA GLY A 318 15.20 7.52 -11.70
C GLY A 318 15.61 6.47 -12.72
N VAL A 319 16.79 5.91 -12.44
CA VAL A 319 17.34 4.73 -13.13
C VAL A 319 17.67 3.70 -12.06
N SER A 320 17.17 2.49 -12.22
CA SER A 320 17.47 1.36 -11.34
C SER A 320 18.00 0.21 -12.18
N TRP A 321 19.14 -0.33 -11.77
CA TRP A 321 19.70 -1.52 -12.37
C TRP A 321 20.02 -2.53 -11.28
N TYR A 322 19.67 -3.79 -11.52
CA TYR A 322 20.13 -4.89 -10.70
C TYR A 322 20.44 -6.11 -11.55
N GLN A 323 21.37 -6.94 -11.06
CA GLN A 323 21.68 -8.24 -11.61
C GLN A 323 21.86 -9.24 -10.49
N SER A 324 21.15 -10.35 -10.58
CA SER A 324 21.25 -11.51 -9.69
C SER A 324 21.95 -12.64 -10.40
N ALA A 325 22.79 -13.37 -9.68
CA ALA A 325 23.50 -14.54 -10.19
C ALA A 325 23.56 -15.66 -9.15
N GLN A 326 23.43 -16.90 -9.62
CA GLN A 326 23.79 -18.09 -8.88
C GLN A 326 25.26 -18.42 -9.18
N LEU A 327 26.16 -18.10 -8.26
CA LEU A 327 27.60 -18.31 -8.42
C LEU A 327 28.01 -19.75 -8.11
N PHE A 328 27.33 -20.38 -7.15
CA PHE A 328 27.52 -21.79 -6.76
C PHE A 328 26.16 -22.35 -6.25
N GLU A 329 26.13 -23.61 -5.88
CA GLU A 329 24.90 -24.30 -5.48
C GLU A 329 24.26 -23.68 -4.23
N GLY A 330 22.94 -23.48 -4.28
CA GLY A 330 22.17 -22.86 -3.19
C GLY A 330 22.39 -21.36 -3.00
N ASN A 331 23.29 -20.74 -3.80
CA ASN A 331 23.62 -19.33 -3.68
C ASN A 331 22.78 -18.44 -4.59
N ARG A 332 22.53 -17.22 -4.14
CA ARG A 332 22.06 -16.11 -4.97
C ARG A 332 22.69 -14.81 -4.47
N VAL A 333 23.41 -14.14 -5.35
CA VAL A 333 23.96 -12.80 -5.11
C VAL A 333 23.21 -11.83 -6.00
N THR A 334 22.69 -10.75 -5.43
CA THR A 334 22.09 -9.63 -6.17
C THR A 334 22.91 -8.38 -5.93
N VAL A 335 23.33 -7.72 -7.00
CA VAL A 335 23.96 -6.40 -6.93
C VAL A 335 23.09 -5.40 -7.66
N GLY A 336 23.06 -4.16 -7.18
CA GLY A 336 22.26 -3.12 -7.83
C GLY A 336 22.81 -1.73 -7.63
N LEU A 337 22.39 -0.84 -8.53
CA LEU A 337 22.69 0.58 -8.56
C LEU A 337 21.40 1.35 -8.80
N ASP A 338 21.16 2.37 -7.99
CA ASP A 338 20.01 3.25 -8.14
C ASP A 338 20.47 4.70 -8.23
N TYR A 339 19.79 5.46 -9.09
CA TYR A 339 19.86 6.91 -9.14
C TYR A 339 18.46 7.49 -9.15
N GLN A 340 18.20 8.50 -8.33
CA GLN A 340 16.96 9.27 -8.32
C GLN A 340 17.24 10.76 -8.37
N HIS A 341 16.48 11.47 -9.17
CA HIS A 341 16.35 12.92 -9.16
C HIS A 341 14.99 13.31 -8.63
N ILE A 342 14.96 14.01 -7.51
CA ILE A 342 13.74 14.41 -6.80
C ILE A 342 13.54 15.91 -7.03
N TYR A 343 12.48 16.24 -7.75
CA TYR A 343 12.07 17.62 -8.01
C TYR A 343 10.83 17.95 -7.19
N GLY A 344 10.86 19.12 -6.53
CA GLY A 344 9.72 19.64 -5.78
C GLY A 344 9.58 21.14 -5.90
N ARG A 345 8.39 21.61 -6.31
CA ARG A 345 8.05 23.03 -6.31
C ARG A 345 6.66 23.24 -5.71
N ALA A 346 6.55 24.17 -4.77
CA ALA A 346 5.29 24.60 -4.17
C ALA A 346 5.23 26.13 -4.19
N TRP A 347 4.07 26.70 -4.54
CA TRP A 347 3.85 28.15 -4.61
C TRP A 347 2.37 28.49 -4.47
N TYR A 348 2.04 29.77 -4.39
CA TYR A 348 0.68 30.27 -4.36
C TYR A 348 0.40 31.13 -5.59
N THR A 349 -0.83 31.03 -6.11
CA THR A 349 -1.33 31.90 -7.18
C THR A 349 -2.58 32.63 -6.70
N ASN A 350 -2.72 33.88 -7.10
CA ASN A 350 -3.98 34.60 -6.89
C ASN A 350 -5.11 33.88 -7.61
N ARG A 351 -6.25 33.75 -6.96
CA ARG A 351 -7.41 32.98 -7.45
C ARG A 351 -8.01 33.59 -8.72
N GLU A 352 -8.06 34.93 -8.81
CA GLU A 352 -8.71 35.67 -9.88
C GLU A 352 -7.77 35.91 -11.07
N THR A 353 -6.54 36.41 -10.78
CA THR A 353 -5.60 36.76 -11.84
C THR A 353 -4.72 35.59 -12.31
N GLY A 354 -4.58 34.54 -11.49
CA GLY A 354 -3.67 33.40 -11.77
C GLY A 354 -2.19 33.71 -11.56
N GLU A 355 -1.84 34.95 -11.22
CA GLU A 355 -0.46 35.36 -11.01
C GLU A 355 0.14 34.77 -9.73
N THR A 356 1.46 34.57 -9.73
CA THR A 356 2.17 34.07 -8.54
C THR A 356 2.16 35.12 -7.43
N VAL A 357 1.78 34.74 -6.23
CA VAL A 357 1.74 35.58 -5.05
C VAL A 357 3.13 35.63 -4.41
N THR A 358 3.67 36.81 -4.27
CA THR A 358 5.04 37.07 -3.74
C THR A 358 5.06 37.77 -2.38
N THR A 359 3.95 37.75 -1.63
CA THR A 359 3.94 38.25 -0.26
C THR A 359 4.91 37.47 0.62
N GLN A 360 5.56 38.14 1.60
CA GLN A 360 6.50 37.49 2.53
C GLN A 360 5.94 36.22 3.15
N ARG A 361 4.68 36.24 3.58
CA ARG A 361 4.00 35.07 4.13
C ARG A 361 3.96 33.89 3.14
N ARG A 362 3.59 34.13 1.86
CA ARG A 362 3.47 33.07 0.86
C ARG A 362 4.83 32.59 0.37
N LEU A 363 5.84 33.47 0.31
CA LEU A 363 7.21 33.07 0.01
C LEU A 363 7.76 32.09 1.06
N MET A 364 7.50 32.32 2.35
CA MET A 364 7.87 31.39 3.42
C MET A 364 7.15 30.05 3.34
N GLN A 365 6.00 29.98 2.68
CA GLN A 365 5.22 28.75 2.47
C GLN A 365 5.48 28.10 1.12
N SER A 366 6.40 28.64 0.33
CA SER A 366 6.80 28.14 -0.98
C SER A 366 8.10 27.34 -0.88
N ALA A 367 8.35 26.49 -1.86
CA ALA A 367 9.60 25.75 -1.98
C ALA A 367 9.94 25.50 -3.44
N HIS A 368 11.24 25.34 -3.71
CA HIS A 368 11.76 24.87 -4.98
C HIS A 368 13.06 24.12 -4.70
N SER A 369 13.09 22.84 -5.00
CA SER A 369 14.24 21.97 -4.73
C SER A 369 14.52 21.00 -5.87
N HIS A 370 15.77 20.64 -5.98
CA HIS A 370 16.29 19.56 -6.81
C HIS A 370 17.27 18.76 -5.95
N GLU A 371 16.89 17.53 -5.61
CA GLU A 371 17.73 16.64 -4.83
C GLU A 371 18.14 15.43 -5.67
N ASN A 372 19.32 14.90 -5.40
CA ASN A 372 19.81 13.70 -6.04
C ASN A 372 20.12 12.63 -4.99
N GLU A 373 19.80 11.40 -5.31
CA GLU A 373 20.10 10.24 -4.50
C GLU A 373 20.79 9.19 -5.36
N VAL A 374 21.95 8.69 -4.91
CA VAL A 374 22.74 7.67 -5.59
C VAL A 374 23.01 6.55 -4.61
N ALA A 375 22.80 5.32 -5.02
CA ALA A 375 23.04 4.18 -4.15
C ALA A 375 23.59 2.97 -4.87
N GLY A 376 24.34 2.15 -4.11
CA GLY A 376 24.75 0.82 -4.52
C GLY A 376 24.45 -0.18 -3.42
N TYR A 377 24.06 -1.39 -3.79
CA TYR A 377 23.76 -2.43 -2.83
C TYR A 377 24.20 -3.82 -3.30
N VAL A 378 24.38 -4.69 -2.32
CA VAL A 378 24.58 -6.12 -2.50
C VAL A 378 23.69 -6.88 -1.52
N ASP A 379 23.06 -7.94 -2.01
CA ASP A 379 22.29 -8.89 -1.22
C ASP A 379 22.79 -10.30 -1.51
N PHE A 380 23.08 -11.05 -0.46
CA PHE A 380 23.65 -12.38 -0.51
C PHE A 380 22.73 -13.34 0.21
N ARG A 381 22.20 -14.34 -0.50
CA ARG A 381 21.45 -15.45 0.08
C ARG A 381 22.14 -16.77 -0.21
N GLN A 382 22.18 -17.63 0.80
CA GLN A 382 22.75 -18.97 0.72
C GLN A 382 21.84 -19.99 1.40
N ASP A 383 21.38 -20.97 0.66
CA ASP A 383 20.84 -22.22 1.20
C ASP A 383 22.03 -23.10 1.62
N ILE A 384 22.30 -23.13 2.93
CA ILE A 384 23.39 -23.93 3.53
C ILE A 384 23.04 -25.41 3.46
N SER A 385 21.74 -25.70 3.60
CA SER A 385 21.14 -27.02 3.50
C SER A 385 19.64 -26.87 3.20
N GLU A 386 18.94 -27.97 2.95
CA GLU A 386 17.48 -27.96 2.74
C GLU A 386 16.70 -27.33 3.89
N TRP A 387 17.24 -27.40 5.11
CA TRP A 387 16.58 -26.88 6.31
C TRP A 387 17.10 -25.51 6.78
N LEU A 388 18.20 -24.96 6.19
CA LEU A 388 18.84 -23.73 6.65
C LEU A 388 19.15 -22.79 5.48
N THR A 389 18.60 -21.58 5.51
CA THR A 389 18.96 -20.45 4.62
C THR A 389 19.49 -19.29 5.45
N ILE A 390 20.53 -18.64 4.98
CA ILE A 390 21.02 -17.36 5.50
C ILE A 390 20.89 -16.28 4.42
N ASP A 391 20.68 -15.05 4.86
CA ASP A 391 20.53 -13.88 4.01
C ASP A 391 21.25 -12.69 4.65
N ALA A 392 21.97 -11.90 3.86
CA ALA A 392 22.63 -10.69 4.33
C ALA A 392 22.71 -9.66 3.21
N GLY A 393 22.33 -8.44 3.49
CA GLY A 393 22.33 -7.33 2.55
C GLY A 393 23.00 -6.08 3.12
N LEU A 394 23.61 -5.31 2.24
CA LEU A 394 24.21 -4.02 2.58
C LEU A 394 23.99 -3.03 1.44
N ARG A 395 23.51 -1.83 1.78
CA ARG A 395 23.37 -0.69 0.87
C ARG A 395 24.15 0.50 1.41
N TYR A 396 24.78 1.24 0.53
CA TYR A 396 25.20 2.61 0.78
C TYR A 396 24.38 3.54 -0.09
N ASP A 397 23.78 4.53 0.55
CA ASP A 397 22.93 5.53 -0.06
C ASP A 397 23.51 6.92 0.20
N HIS A 398 23.50 7.81 -0.80
CA HIS A 398 23.99 9.18 -0.66
C HIS A 398 22.98 10.16 -1.25
N HIS A 399 22.41 10.99 -0.36
CA HIS A 399 21.51 12.09 -0.72
C HIS A 399 22.28 13.41 -0.75
N SER A 400 22.03 14.24 -1.78
CA SER A 400 22.76 15.49 -2.05
C SER A 400 22.83 16.45 -0.86
N THR A 401 21.78 16.51 -0.03
CA THR A 401 21.69 17.39 1.13
C THR A 401 21.86 16.65 2.46
N ALA A 402 21.19 15.51 2.66
CA ALA A 402 21.21 14.80 3.93
C ALA A 402 22.48 13.96 4.19
N GLY A 403 23.30 13.73 3.14
CA GLY A 403 24.55 12.97 3.23
C GLY A 403 24.37 11.47 3.05
N GLY A 404 25.35 10.69 3.53
CA GLY A 404 25.41 9.25 3.31
C GLY A 404 24.80 8.43 4.45
N GLU A 405 24.23 7.26 4.09
CA GLU A 405 23.63 6.30 5.02
C GLU A 405 24.01 4.87 4.67
N TRP A 406 24.48 4.09 5.67
CA TRP A 406 24.71 2.66 5.56
C TRP A 406 23.52 1.87 6.07
N VAL A 407 23.03 0.93 5.28
CA VAL A 407 21.80 0.19 5.53
C VAL A 407 22.07 -1.31 5.48
N PRO A 408 22.40 -1.94 6.62
CA PRO A 408 22.56 -3.39 6.71
C PRO A 408 21.22 -4.10 6.97
N GLN A 409 21.14 -5.36 6.50
CA GLN A 409 20.12 -6.32 6.89
C GLN A 409 20.74 -7.71 7.02
N ALA A 410 20.16 -8.57 7.85
CA ALA A 410 20.52 -9.98 7.93
C ALA A 410 19.32 -10.82 8.37
N GLY A 411 19.27 -12.05 7.94
CA GLY A 411 18.22 -12.98 8.32
C GLY A 411 18.62 -14.45 8.20
N ILE A 412 17.87 -15.27 8.91
CA ILE A 412 18.02 -16.72 8.91
C ILE A 412 16.64 -17.38 8.80
N VAL A 413 16.55 -18.43 8.01
CA VAL A 413 15.38 -19.28 7.90
C VAL A 413 15.75 -20.70 8.27
N VAL A 414 15.07 -21.26 9.26
CA VAL A 414 15.21 -22.65 9.68
C VAL A 414 13.92 -23.38 9.34
N ARG A 415 14.00 -24.43 8.57
CA ARG A 415 12.89 -25.31 8.17
C ARG A 415 13.00 -26.67 8.88
N PRO A 416 12.59 -26.77 10.15
CA PRO A 416 12.74 -28.00 10.92
C PRO A 416 11.82 -29.12 10.42
N ILE A 417 10.78 -28.75 9.65
CA ILE A 417 9.84 -29.61 8.95
C ILE A 417 9.58 -29.02 7.56
N GLU A 418 9.28 -29.87 6.59
CA GLU A 418 9.12 -29.47 5.18
C GLU A 418 8.05 -28.35 4.99
N THR A 419 6.99 -28.38 5.79
CA THR A 419 5.86 -27.45 5.70
C THR A 419 5.92 -26.30 6.70
N GLY A 420 7.01 -26.19 7.49
CA GLY A 420 7.17 -25.18 8.54
C GLY A 420 8.51 -24.41 8.44
N ALA A 421 8.47 -23.11 8.69
CA ALA A 421 9.63 -22.24 8.69
C ALA A 421 9.65 -21.33 9.91
N LEU A 422 10.75 -21.34 10.65
CA LEU A 422 11.11 -20.36 11.67
C LEU A 422 12.07 -19.36 11.05
N LYS A 423 11.78 -18.08 11.18
CA LYS A 423 12.55 -17.01 10.58
C LYS A 423 12.95 -16.00 11.65
N ALA A 424 14.18 -15.53 11.60
CA ALA A 424 14.65 -14.41 12.41
C ALA A 424 15.35 -13.41 11.50
N SER A 425 15.11 -12.12 11.70
CA SER A 425 15.75 -11.07 10.91
C SER A 425 16.03 -9.81 11.73
N VAL A 426 17.05 -9.08 11.30
CA VAL A 426 17.36 -7.73 11.72
C VAL A 426 17.55 -6.88 10.47
N SER A 427 16.89 -5.72 10.41
CA SER A 427 17.00 -4.82 9.28
C SER A 427 16.99 -3.36 9.72
N LYS A 428 17.82 -2.55 9.06
CA LYS A 428 17.83 -1.10 9.22
C LYS A 428 16.97 -0.47 8.13
N GLY A 429 16.12 0.47 8.51
CA GLY A 429 15.39 1.34 7.60
C GLY A 429 15.80 2.78 7.77
N PHE A 430 15.67 3.58 6.72
CA PHE A 430 15.96 5.01 6.76
C PHE A 430 15.00 5.78 5.85
N ARG A 431 14.91 7.09 6.10
CA ARG A 431 14.20 8.06 5.26
C ARG A 431 14.95 9.37 5.21
N ASN A 432 15.25 9.85 4.00
CA ASN A 432 15.79 11.17 3.80
C ASN A 432 14.73 12.26 4.06
N PRO A 433 15.12 13.47 4.53
CA PRO A 433 14.19 14.57 4.67
C PRO A 433 13.62 14.98 3.31
N ASN A 434 12.33 15.34 3.28
CA ASN A 434 11.63 15.74 2.07
C ASN A 434 11.73 17.27 1.83
N THR A 435 11.34 17.73 0.64
CA THR A 435 11.34 19.14 0.25
C THR A 435 10.60 20.03 1.24
N ARG A 436 9.44 19.58 1.77
CA ARG A 436 8.67 20.36 2.75
C ARG A 436 9.44 20.57 4.03
N GLU A 437 10.11 19.55 4.54
CA GLU A 437 10.86 19.61 5.80
C GLU A 437 12.11 20.51 5.66
N MET A 438 12.74 20.49 4.50
CA MET A 438 13.96 21.23 4.23
C MET A 438 13.71 22.70 3.84
N TYR A 439 12.66 22.98 3.05
CA TYR A 439 12.53 24.27 2.35
C TYR A 439 11.19 24.98 2.53
N MET A 440 10.13 24.33 3.03
CA MET A 440 8.81 24.96 3.17
C MET A 440 8.50 25.40 4.59
N TYR A 441 7.72 26.45 4.69
CA TYR A 441 7.26 27.05 5.95
C TYR A 441 8.40 27.59 6.83
N GLY A 442 8.02 28.27 7.92
CA GLY A 442 9.00 28.82 8.86
C GLY A 442 9.78 27.77 9.65
N THR A 443 9.34 26.50 9.60
CA THR A 443 10.01 25.37 10.26
C THR A 443 11.11 24.74 9.42
N ALA A 444 11.27 25.12 8.17
CA ALA A 444 12.27 24.56 7.26
C ALA A 444 13.71 24.66 7.79
N ASN A 445 14.50 23.60 7.55
CA ASN A 445 15.87 23.51 8.06
C ASN A 445 16.73 22.59 7.18
N HIS A 446 17.17 23.06 6.01
CA HIS A 446 17.92 22.23 5.05
C HIS A 446 19.36 21.94 5.51
N ASP A 447 20.00 22.85 6.25
CA ASP A 447 21.44 22.74 6.57
C ASP A 447 21.77 21.64 7.60
N SER A 448 20.81 21.28 8.46
CA SER A 448 21.09 20.41 9.60
C SER A 448 20.30 19.09 9.61
N LEU A 449 19.29 18.95 8.75
CA LEU A 449 18.53 17.69 8.70
C LEU A 449 19.37 16.55 8.14
N ARG A 450 19.18 15.38 8.75
CA ARG A 450 19.79 14.11 8.38
C ARG A 450 18.69 13.05 8.23
N ALA A 451 19.05 11.90 7.68
CA ALA A 451 18.12 10.78 7.54
C ALA A 451 17.55 10.34 8.89
N GLU A 452 16.25 10.07 8.91
CA GLU A 452 15.61 9.28 9.98
C GLU A 452 16.06 7.84 9.90
N ARG A 453 16.11 7.14 11.04
CA ARG A 453 16.61 5.76 11.12
C ARG A 453 15.73 4.92 12.03
N LEU A 454 15.57 3.64 11.67
CA LEU A 454 15.04 2.65 12.60
C LEU A 454 15.69 1.29 12.39
N TRP A 455 15.66 0.48 13.45
CA TRP A 455 15.99 -0.93 13.43
C TRP A 455 14.73 -1.75 13.72
N ASN A 456 14.55 -2.81 12.96
CA ASN A 456 13.50 -3.80 13.17
C ASN A 456 14.15 -5.15 13.48
N TYR A 457 13.68 -5.78 14.56
CA TYR A 457 14.02 -7.13 14.94
C TYR A 457 12.75 -7.96 14.86
N GLU A 458 12.82 -9.09 14.17
CA GLU A 458 11.65 -9.91 13.87
C GLU A 458 11.92 -11.39 14.11
N LEU A 459 10.96 -12.09 14.71
CA LEU A 459 10.93 -13.54 14.85
C LEU A 459 9.57 -14.04 14.40
N SER A 460 9.53 -14.91 13.39
CA SER A 460 8.28 -15.43 12.86
C SER A 460 8.30 -16.94 12.67
N TRP A 461 7.15 -17.54 12.86
CA TRP A 461 6.85 -18.93 12.56
C TRP A 461 5.72 -19.00 11.54
N ARG A 462 5.87 -19.82 10.51
CA ARG A 462 4.80 -20.16 9.56
C ARG A 462 4.77 -21.65 9.34
N HIS A 463 3.56 -22.23 9.31
CA HIS A 463 3.37 -23.66 9.10
C HIS A 463 2.10 -23.91 8.30
N SER A 464 2.13 -24.94 7.43
CA SER A 464 1.01 -25.38 6.62
C SER A 464 0.76 -26.86 6.83
N LEU A 465 -0.50 -27.23 7.12
CA LEU A 465 -0.96 -28.58 7.39
C LEU A 465 -2.14 -28.89 6.47
N GLY A 466 -1.90 -29.42 5.29
CA GLY A 466 -2.95 -29.67 4.31
C GLY A 466 -3.70 -28.36 3.95
N GLY A 467 -5.01 -28.33 4.22
CA GLY A 467 -5.86 -27.15 3.96
C GLY A 467 -5.73 -26.01 5.00
N PHE A 468 -4.97 -26.19 6.08
CA PHE A 468 -4.80 -25.22 7.16
C PHE A 468 -3.38 -24.65 7.16
N SER A 469 -3.25 -23.32 7.15
CA SER A 469 -1.99 -22.63 7.33
C SER A 469 -2.12 -21.58 8.43
N TYR A 470 -1.05 -21.40 9.21
CA TYR A 470 -1.00 -20.40 10.26
C TYR A 470 0.39 -19.81 10.41
N GLY A 471 0.44 -18.61 10.96
CA GLY A 471 1.68 -17.90 11.24
C GLY A 471 1.56 -17.02 12.46
N ALA A 472 2.70 -16.84 13.13
CA ALA A 472 2.88 -15.90 14.22
C ALA A 472 4.13 -15.08 13.98
N ASN A 473 4.08 -13.80 14.28
CA ASN A 473 5.20 -12.88 14.12
C ASN A 473 5.34 -11.99 15.34
N LEU A 474 6.54 -11.90 15.89
CA LEU A 474 6.94 -11.00 16.95
C LEU A 474 7.87 -9.95 16.35
N PHE A 475 7.63 -8.68 16.64
CA PHE A 475 8.49 -7.61 16.15
C PHE A 475 8.81 -6.59 17.23
N TYR A 476 10.00 -6.00 17.14
CA TYR A 476 10.45 -4.86 17.91
C TYR A 476 11.11 -3.84 17.00
N ILE A 477 10.59 -2.62 17.03
CA ILE A 477 11.06 -1.50 16.21
C ILE A 477 11.60 -0.43 17.14
N LYS A 478 12.85 0.00 16.91
CA LYS A 478 13.46 1.13 17.60
C LYS A 478 14.06 2.08 16.58
N GLY A 479 13.63 3.34 16.61
CA GLY A 479 14.11 4.37 15.71
C GLY A 479 14.53 5.62 16.45
N ASP A 480 15.47 6.32 15.86
CA ASP A 480 16.01 7.59 16.30
C ASP A 480 16.08 8.61 15.14
N ASN A 481 16.51 9.80 15.46
CA ASN A 481 16.64 10.86 14.45
C ASN A 481 15.33 11.22 13.73
N MET A 482 14.16 10.92 14.30
CA MET A 482 12.89 11.31 13.68
C MET A 482 12.78 12.82 13.57
N ILE A 483 12.39 13.30 12.40
CA ILE A 483 12.23 14.72 12.14
C ILE A 483 10.94 15.21 12.78
N GLN A 484 11.05 16.21 13.63
CA GLN A 484 9.91 16.86 14.28
C GLN A 484 10.15 18.36 14.43
N ALA A 485 9.06 19.13 14.46
CA ALA A 485 9.13 20.56 14.69
C ALA A 485 9.27 20.87 16.19
N VAL A 486 10.41 21.43 16.60
CA VAL A 486 10.69 21.86 17.96
C VAL A 486 11.13 23.31 17.96
N ALA A 487 10.52 24.14 18.81
CA ALA A 487 10.81 25.58 18.89
C ALA A 487 10.79 26.29 17.52
N GLY A 488 9.88 25.89 16.64
CA GLY A 488 9.71 26.50 15.32
C GLY A 488 10.74 26.07 14.27
N LYS A 489 11.50 24.99 14.48
CA LYS A 489 12.44 24.43 13.53
C LYS A 489 12.29 22.91 13.43
N ASN A 490 12.44 22.36 12.23
CA ASN A 490 12.53 20.92 12.01
C ASN A 490 13.92 20.44 12.45
N ILE A 491 13.96 19.48 13.36
CA ILE A 491 15.21 18.90 13.88
C ILE A 491 15.07 17.39 14.07
N ASN A 492 16.19 16.68 14.04
CA ASN A 492 16.27 15.23 14.22
C ASN A 492 16.38 14.85 15.71
N THR A 493 15.28 14.87 16.45
CA THR A 493 15.25 14.58 17.90
C THR A 493 14.15 13.61 18.31
N GLY A 494 13.28 13.20 17.36
CA GLY A 494 12.21 12.26 17.65
C GLY A 494 12.68 10.81 17.77
N GLU A 495 11.90 10.00 18.49
CA GLU A 495 12.14 8.57 18.70
C GLU A 495 10.88 7.76 18.38
N ILE A 496 11.07 6.54 17.90
CA ILE A 496 10.04 5.50 17.77
C ILE A 496 10.48 4.29 18.58
N GLU A 497 9.58 3.72 19.36
CA GLU A 497 9.75 2.44 20.01
C GLU A 497 8.41 1.70 20.03
N ASN A 498 8.27 0.75 19.10
CA ASN A 498 7.06 -0.02 18.89
C ASN A 498 7.37 -1.51 18.97
N TYR A 499 6.48 -2.30 19.56
CA TYR A 499 6.58 -3.76 19.55
C TYR A 499 5.20 -4.39 19.50
N GLY A 500 5.15 -5.63 19.04
CA GLY A 500 3.87 -6.28 18.93
C GLY A 500 3.93 -7.73 18.48
N VAL A 501 2.72 -8.29 18.36
CA VAL A 501 2.47 -9.66 17.94
C VAL A 501 1.46 -9.63 16.81
N GLU A 502 1.74 -10.38 15.75
CA GLU A 502 0.83 -10.58 14.63
C GLU A 502 0.55 -12.07 14.47
N LEU A 503 -0.71 -12.43 14.29
CA LEU A 503 -1.16 -13.80 14.07
C LEU A 503 -1.97 -13.87 12.79
N GLU A 504 -1.77 -14.92 12.01
CA GLU A 504 -2.50 -15.18 10.77
C GLU A 504 -2.90 -16.65 10.73
N ALA A 505 -4.10 -16.92 10.23
CA ALA A 505 -4.50 -18.28 9.93
C ALA A 505 -5.46 -18.31 8.73
N GLN A 506 -5.35 -19.35 7.93
CA GLN A 506 -6.24 -19.63 6.81
C GLN A 506 -6.59 -21.10 6.81
N TYR A 507 -7.87 -21.40 6.57
CA TYR A 507 -8.35 -22.75 6.48
C TYR A 507 -9.28 -22.95 5.28
N ARG A 508 -8.90 -23.86 4.38
CA ARG A 508 -9.75 -24.34 3.31
C ARG A 508 -10.60 -25.50 3.84
N ILE A 509 -11.83 -25.18 4.20
CA ILE A 509 -12.78 -26.16 4.77
C ILE A 509 -13.20 -27.18 3.70
N SER A 510 -13.40 -26.73 2.46
CA SER A 510 -13.76 -27.55 1.30
C SER A 510 -13.29 -26.89 0.00
N SER A 511 -13.60 -27.47 -1.16
CA SER A 511 -13.39 -26.85 -2.47
C SER A 511 -14.15 -25.52 -2.65
N HIS A 512 -15.19 -25.27 -1.84
CA HIS A 512 -16.05 -24.10 -1.95
C HIS A 512 -15.88 -23.12 -0.80
N TRP A 513 -15.52 -23.59 0.39
CA TRP A 513 -15.46 -22.76 1.59
C TRP A 513 -14.02 -22.54 2.07
N SER A 514 -13.69 -21.30 2.33
CA SER A 514 -12.48 -20.94 3.05
C SER A 514 -12.74 -19.86 4.10
N VAL A 515 -11.92 -19.87 5.15
CA VAL A 515 -11.94 -18.89 6.24
C VAL A 515 -10.51 -18.43 6.45
N ASN A 516 -10.34 -17.12 6.64
CA ASN A 516 -9.05 -16.53 6.99
C ASN A 516 -9.20 -15.56 8.15
N THR A 517 -8.17 -15.44 8.96
CA THR A 517 -8.15 -14.49 10.06
C THR A 517 -6.76 -13.90 10.21
N ASN A 518 -6.70 -12.64 10.61
CA ASN A 518 -5.45 -12.00 11.02
C ASN A 518 -5.68 -11.08 12.23
N HIS A 519 -4.69 -11.02 13.09
CA HIS A 519 -4.71 -10.25 14.33
C HIS A 519 -3.40 -9.52 14.51
N SER A 520 -3.44 -8.31 15.02
CA SER A 520 -2.27 -7.50 15.35
C SER A 520 -2.48 -6.83 16.69
N LEU A 521 -1.55 -7.04 17.61
CA LEU A 521 -1.42 -6.33 18.88
C LEU A 521 -0.21 -5.41 18.78
N LEU A 522 -0.40 -4.13 19.01
CA LEU A 522 0.64 -3.11 18.87
C LEU A 522 0.77 -2.28 20.16
N HIS A 523 1.99 -2.19 20.68
CA HIS A 523 2.36 -1.22 21.67
C HIS A 523 3.26 -0.15 21.07
N MET A 524 2.96 1.12 21.35
CA MET A 524 3.73 2.29 20.90
C MET A 524 4.11 3.13 22.11
N LYS A 525 5.40 3.44 22.25
CA LYS A 525 5.88 4.40 23.27
C LYS A 525 5.30 5.79 23.01
N ASN A 526 5.30 6.21 21.76
CA ASN A 526 4.73 7.46 21.27
C ASN A 526 3.57 7.15 20.33
N PRO A 527 2.31 7.17 20.80
CA PRO A 527 1.16 6.88 19.97
C PRO A 527 1.04 7.83 18.77
N VAL A 528 0.58 7.28 17.65
CA VAL A 528 0.29 8.04 16.44
C VAL A 528 -1.16 7.81 16.01
N VAL A 529 -1.75 8.81 15.33
CA VAL A 529 -3.09 8.70 14.76
C VAL A 529 -3.10 7.58 13.71
N ALA A 530 -4.24 6.91 13.56
CA ALA A 530 -4.44 5.83 12.59
C ALA A 530 -3.58 4.58 12.80
N ALA A 531 -3.23 4.29 14.04
CA ALA A 531 -2.59 3.04 14.44
C ALA A 531 -3.36 2.43 15.61
N PRO A 532 -4.23 1.43 15.37
CA PRO A 532 -4.98 0.78 16.44
C PRO A 532 -4.06 -0.05 17.34
N LYS A 533 -4.37 -0.11 18.63
CA LYS A 533 -3.67 -1.01 19.58
C LYS A 533 -3.93 -2.48 19.27
N TYR A 534 -5.16 -2.79 18.84
CA TYR A 534 -5.53 -4.10 18.35
C TYR A 534 -6.35 -3.96 17.07
N LYS A 535 -6.00 -4.76 16.09
CA LYS A 535 -6.76 -4.96 14.85
C LYS A 535 -6.97 -6.46 14.67
N GLY A 536 -8.22 -6.89 14.53
CA GLY A 536 -8.60 -8.25 14.20
C GLY A 536 -9.45 -8.27 12.95
N PHE A 537 -9.24 -9.25 12.09
CA PHE A 537 -10.04 -9.52 10.90
C PHE A 537 -10.40 -11.00 10.84
N LEU A 538 -11.66 -11.30 10.55
CA LEU A 538 -12.17 -12.63 10.26
C LEU A 538 -12.91 -12.58 8.93
N GLY A 539 -12.39 -13.28 7.94
CA GLY A 539 -12.97 -13.42 6.60
C GLY A 539 -13.52 -14.82 6.36
N ALA A 540 -14.64 -14.90 5.65
CA ALA A 540 -15.20 -16.14 5.14
C ALA A 540 -15.52 -15.96 3.67
N SER A 541 -15.20 -16.96 2.85
CA SER A 541 -15.55 -16.96 1.43
C SER A 541 -16.19 -18.28 1.02
N PHE A 542 -17.19 -18.15 0.17
CA PHE A 542 -17.85 -19.25 -0.52
C PHE A 542 -17.73 -19.03 -2.03
N ASN A 543 -17.13 -19.97 -2.73
CA ASN A 543 -16.93 -19.90 -4.17
C ASN A 543 -17.45 -21.18 -4.84
N CYS A 544 -18.31 -21.02 -5.83
CA CYS A 544 -18.72 -22.07 -6.75
C CYS A 544 -18.81 -21.49 -8.19
N GLN A 545 -19.21 -22.29 -9.16
CA GLN A 545 -19.28 -21.81 -10.55
C GLN A 545 -20.20 -20.60 -10.73
N THR A 546 -21.25 -20.47 -9.93
CA THR A 546 -22.30 -19.45 -10.08
C THR A 546 -22.18 -18.33 -9.05
N TRP A 547 -21.71 -18.62 -7.83
CA TRP A 547 -21.67 -17.68 -6.72
C TRP A 547 -20.26 -17.51 -6.17
N SER A 548 -19.87 -16.27 -5.91
CA SER A 548 -18.76 -15.91 -5.04
C SER A 548 -19.29 -14.98 -3.95
N ILE A 549 -19.22 -15.41 -2.71
CA ILE A 549 -19.70 -14.65 -1.54
C ILE A 549 -18.53 -14.48 -0.60
N ILE A 550 -18.22 -13.24 -0.25
CA ILE A 550 -17.17 -12.90 0.71
C ILE A 550 -17.79 -12.04 1.81
N ALA A 551 -17.51 -12.42 3.04
CA ALA A 551 -17.88 -11.62 4.21
C ALA A 551 -16.65 -11.41 5.09
N GLY A 552 -16.47 -10.22 5.62
CA GLY A 552 -15.35 -9.86 6.48
C GLY A 552 -15.81 -9.07 7.69
N LEU A 553 -15.44 -9.54 8.88
CA LEU A 553 -15.65 -8.85 10.15
C LEU A 553 -14.32 -8.27 10.61
N GLN A 554 -14.22 -6.95 10.72
CA GLN A 554 -13.05 -6.23 11.22
C GLN A 554 -13.36 -5.62 12.59
N TYR A 555 -12.52 -5.89 13.56
CA TYR A 555 -12.59 -5.26 14.88
C TYR A 555 -11.33 -4.44 15.13
N LEU A 556 -11.54 -3.15 15.42
CA LEU A 556 -10.51 -2.20 15.81
C LEU A 556 -10.72 -1.82 17.29
N ASN A 557 -9.66 -1.87 18.07
CA ASN A 557 -9.69 -1.44 19.47
C ASN A 557 -8.53 -0.48 19.74
N GLY A 558 -8.84 0.61 20.44
CA GLY A 558 -7.85 1.63 20.75
C GLY A 558 -7.27 2.31 19.51
N LEU A 559 -8.08 2.54 18.48
CA LEU A 559 -7.71 3.34 17.32
C LEU A 559 -7.60 4.81 17.75
N TYR A 560 -6.40 5.38 17.70
CA TYR A 560 -6.18 6.78 18.02
C TYR A 560 -6.76 7.68 16.92
N THR A 561 -7.79 8.45 17.23
CA THR A 561 -8.39 9.47 16.37
C THR A 561 -7.75 10.84 16.57
N SER A 562 -7.16 11.05 17.74
CA SER A 562 -6.26 12.17 18.06
C SER A 562 -5.22 11.73 19.09
N VAL A 563 -4.10 12.44 19.16
CA VAL A 563 -3.00 12.20 20.10
C VAL A 563 -2.61 13.49 20.82
N GLY A 564 -1.86 13.36 21.92
CA GLY A 564 -1.40 14.51 22.72
C GLY A 564 -2.40 14.89 23.82
N LYS A 565 -2.64 16.19 24.06
CA LYS A 565 -3.49 16.68 25.16
C LYS A 565 -4.94 16.23 25.05
N ASP A 566 -5.44 16.13 23.80
CA ASP A 566 -6.82 15.76 23.50
C ASP A 566 -6.88 14.34 22.92
N GLU A 567 -6.15 13.41 23.53
CA GLU A 567 -6.09 12.01 23.11
C GLU A 567 -7.50 11.39 23.13
N GLN A 568 -7.92 10.89 21.96
CA GLN A 568 -9.17 10.14 21.80
C GLN A 568 -8.94 8.84 21.04
N LYS A 569 -9.76 7.85 21.36
CA LYS A 569 -9.68 6.50 20.81
C LYS A 569 -11.06 5.99 20.44
N GLU A 570 -11.10 5.24 19.34
CA GLU A 570 -12.28 4.52 18.88
C GLU A 570 -12.15 3.02 19.05
N ASN A 571 -13.30 2.38 19.27
CA ASN A 571 -13.46 0.93 19.21
C ASN A 571 -14.64 0.64 18.29
N VAL A 572 -14.40 -0.09 17.21
CA VAL A 572 -15.43 -0.33 16.19
C VAL A 572 -15.36 -1.75 15.64
N CYS A 573 -16.56 -2.31 15.36
CA CYS A 573 -16.72 -3.59 14.71
C CYS A 573 -17.43 -3.39 13.37
N LEU A 574 -16.76 -3.68 12.26
CA LEU A 574 -17.26 -3.46 10.90
C LEU A 574 -17.51 -4.80 10.21
N LEU A 575 -18.71 -4.99 9.70
CA LEU A 575 -19.07 -6.11 8.85
C LEU A 575 -19.23 -5.64 7.42
N ASN A 576 -18.44 -6.21 6.51
CA ASN A 576 -18.53 -5.96 5.08
C ASN A 576 -18.84 -7.27 4.35
N ALA A 577 -19.61 -7.21 3.27
CA ALA A 577 -19.90 -8.39 2.46
C ALA A 577 -20.02 -8.01 0.98
N THR A 578 -19.56 -8.92 0.11
CA THR A 578 -19.72 -8.82 -1.35
C THR A 578 -20.26 -10.13 -1.87
N VAL A 579 -21.27 -10.05 -2.70
CA VAL A 579 -21.89 -11.18 -3.40
C VAL A 579 -21.71 -10.96 -4.89
N ASN A 580 -21.09 -11.91 -5.58
CA ASN A 580 -20.96 -11.94 -7.02
C ASN A 580 -21.76 -13.15 -7.55
N TYR A 581 -22.55 -12.93 -8.58
CA TYR A 581 -23.40 -13.93 -9.22
C TYR A 581 -23.11 -14.01 -10.72
N ALA A 582 -22.69 -15.15 -11.21
CA ALA A 582 -22.50 -15.40 -12.64
C ALA A 582 -23.85 -15.70 -13.30
N LEU A 583 -24.45 -14.70 -13.97
CA LEU A 583 -25.71 -14.84 -14.71
C LEU A 583 -25.52 -15.77 -15.92
N CYS A 584 -24.38 -15.62 -16.60
CA CYS A 584 -23.92 -16.51 -17.66
C CYS A 584 -22.38 -16.42 -17.75
N LYS A 585 -21.77 -17.12 -18.72
CA LYS A 585 -20.30 -17.15 -18.90
C LYS A 585 -19.68 -15.75 -19.02
N ASN A 586 -20.40 -14.81 -19.62
CA ASN A 586 -19.90 -13.48 -19.97
C ASN A 586 -20.43 -12.35 -19.07
N ILE A 587 -21.51 -12.58 -18.32
CA ILE A 587 -22.17 -11.54 -17.53
C ILE A 587 -22.30 -11.99 -16.07
N GLY A 588 -21.83 -11.15 -15.18
CA GLY A 588 -21.99 -11.30 -13.74
C GLY A 588 -22.69 -10.08 -13.13
N LEU A 589 -23.43 -10.32 -12.06
CA LEU A 589 -24.01 -9.28 -11.21
C LEU A 589 -23.25 -9.26 -9.90
N TRP A 590 -23.17 -8.12 -9.26
CA TRP A 590 -22.59 -8.02 -7.92
C TRP A 590 -23.32 -7.05 -7.01
N LEU A 591 -23.24 -7.33 -5.72
CA LEU A 591 -23.73 -6.47 -4.65
C LEU A 591 -22.68 -6.40 -3.55
N ARG A 592 -22.32 -5.20 -3.11
CA ARG A 592 -21.40 -4.93 -2.02
C ARG A 592 -22.08 -4.11 -0.94
N GLY A 593 -21.92 -4.51 0.32
CA GLY A 593 -22.34 -3.75 1.49
C GLY A 593 -21.16 -3.54 2.43
N GLU A 594 -20.99 -2.32 2.92
CA GLU A 594 -19.95 -1.93 3.87
C GLU A 594 -20.57 -1.38 5.14
N ASN A 595 -19.89 -1.60 6.28
CA ASN A 595 -20.38 -1.24 7.60
C ASN A 595 -21.84 -1.70 7.83
N LEU A 596 -22.14 -2.95 7.50
CA LEU A 596 -23.50 -3.53 7.58
C LEU A 596 -24.09 -3.54 9.00
N LEU A 597 -23.25 -3.38 10.03
CA LEU A 597 -23.66 -3.21 11.42
C LEU A 597 -24.08 -1.74 11.72
N ALA A 598 -23.99 -0.85 10.73
CA ALA A 598 -24.34 0.57 10.82
C ALA A 598 -23.66 1.30 12.00
N GLN A 599 -22.40 0.91 12.31
CA GLN A 599 -21.62 1.53 13.38
C GLN A 599 -21.36 3.01 13.08
N SER A 600 -21.45 3.84 14.12
CA SER A 600 -21.02 5.24 14.07
C SER A 600 -19.63 5.31 14.66
N TYR A 601 -18.67 5.82 13.93
CA TYR A 601 -17.26 5.91 14.34
C TYR A 601 -16.51 6.98 13.56
N GLU A 602 -15.31 7.32 14.05
CA GLU A 602 -14.38 8.24 13.40
C GLU A 602 -13.01 7.56 13.26
N ILE A 603 -12.30 7.88 12.19
CA ILE A 603 -10.88 7.51 12.04
C ILE A 603 -9.99 8.70 12.40
N ASN A 604 -10.43 9.90 12.03
CA ASN A 604 -9.85 11.18 12.42
C ASN A 604 -10.90 11.97 13.20
N LEU A 605 -10.49 12.56 14.30
CA LEU A 605 -11.39 13.32 15.19
C LEU A 605 -12.18 14.40 14.41
N GLY A 606 -13.49 14.38 14.57
CA GLY A 606 -14.41 15.30 13.89
C GLY A 606 -14.77 14.95 12.45
N TYR A 607 -14.34 13.78 11.96
CA TYR A 607 -14.69 13.25 10.64
C TYR A 607 -15.45 11.93 10.79
N PRO A 608 -16.77 11.97 11.08
CA PRO A 608 -17.58 10.77 11.18
C PRO A 608 -17.56 9.99 9.86
N MET A 609 -17.45 8.67 9.97
CA MET A 609 -17.48 7.74 8.84
C MET A 609 -18.93 7.44 8.43
N PRO A 610 -19.16 7.05 7.16
CA PRO A 610 -20.51 6.66 6.72
C PRO A 610 -20.98 5.42 7.48
N ARG A 611 -22.28 5.37 7.77
CA ARG A 611 -22.94 4.16 8.25
C ARG A 611 -23.04 3.12 7.13
N ALA A 612 -23.96 2.18 7.23
CA ALA A 612 -24.14 1.16 6.20
C ALA A 612 -24.30 1.77 4.80
N THR A 613 -23.47 1.29 3.86
CA THR A 613 -23.51 1.70 2.45
C THR A 613 -23.64 0.47 1.55
N PHE A 614 -24.26 0.68 0.40
CA PHE A 614 -24.50 -0.39 -0.57
C PHE A 614 -24.11 0.07 -1.97
N MET A 615 -23.55 -0.85 -2.73
CA MET A 615 -23.31 -0.72 -4.15
C MET A 615 -23.70 -1.99 -4.88
N GLY A 616 -24.18 -1.86 -6.12
CA GLY A 616 -24.46 -3.00 -6.98
C GLY A 616 -24.07 -2.71 -8.41
N GLY A 617 -23.83 -3.76 -9.19
CA GLY A 617 -23.36 -3.55 -10.54
C GLY A 617 -23.32 -4.81 -11.41
N ILE A 618 -22.72 -4.64 -12.58
CA ILE A 618 -22.62 -5.64 -13.64
C ILE A 618 -21.17 -5.76 -14.09
N ASN A 619 -20.69 -6.99 -14.19
CA ASN A 619 -19.42 -7.35 -14.83
C ASN A 619 -19.68 -7.99 -16.18
N VAL A 620 -18.96 -7.55 -17.22
CA VAL A 620 -18.99 -8.16 -18.55
C VAL A 620 -17.58 -8.64 -18.89
N LYS A 621 -17.46 -9.91 -19.33
CA LYS A 621 -16.21 -10.55 -19.76
C LYS A 621 -16.36 -11.01 -21.20
N ILE A 622 -15.44 -10.61 -22.06
CA ILE A 622 -15.43 -10.95 -23.49
C ILE A 622 -14.08 -11.54 -23.87
#